data_6790932c03b3b65a6925bb81b5a07f40
#
_entry.id   6790932c03b3b65a6925bb81b5a07f40
#
_cell.length_a   1.000
_cell.length_b   1.000
_cell.length_c   1.000
_cell.angle_alpha   90.00
_cell.angle_beta   90.00
_cell.angle_gamma   90.00
#
_symmetry.space_group_name_H-M   'P 1'
#
loop_
_entity.id
_entity.type
_entity.pdbx_description
1 polymer ?
#
loop_
_entity_poly.entity_id
_entity_poly.type
_entity_poly.pdbx_seq_one_letter_code
_entity_poly.pdbx_strand_id
1 'polypeptide(L)'
;TTKEVFSDCLHRYLIKDAIADENVLGFLVEYYKGKDESGIDYMNEARMKEIARFILTNFNKSTVDGEFNALFAIQSVPMLLQYYKIFKELNPKIKIGAVFTYAANSSQDDEQTGMNQGYANDKVTADELQVIMNDYNNTFGTSFTTDNFSAYYDDINLRMKKKKKDMEPLDLLLVVGMFLTGFDAKKLNTLY
;
A
#
# COMPACT_ATOMS: atom_id res chain seq x y z
N THR A 1 -26.96 -14.04 5.49
CA THR A 1 -26.32 -13.06 6.40
C THR A 1 -26.16 -13.66 7.80
N THR A 2 -25.35 -13.03 8.66
CA THR A 2 -25.15 -13.51 10.06
C THR A 2 -26.48 -13.63 10.81
N LYS A 3 -27.45 -12.75 10.56
CA LYS A 3 -28.81 -12.80 11.14
C LYS A 3 -29.65 -13.99 10.69
N GLU A 4 -29.36 -14.61 9.55
CA GLU A 4 -30.05 -15.80 9.05
C GLU A 4 -29.53 -17.07 9.72
N VAL A 5 -28.28 -17.04 10.19
CA VAL A 5 -27.60 -18.19 10.82
C VAL A 5 -27.73 -18.15 12.34
N PHE A 6 -27.74 -16.96 12.94
CA PHE A 6 -27.78 -16.76 14.38
C PHE A 6 -29.03 -15.95 14.78
N SER A 7 -29.82 -16.47 15.73
CA SER A 7 -31.07 -15.85 16.19
C SER A 7 -30.84 -14.53 16.91
N ASP A 8 -29.78 -14.39 17.70
CA ASP A 8 -29.47 -13.18 18.49
C ASP A 8 -27.98 -12.88 18.59
N CYS A 9 -27.65 -11.59 18.72
CA CYS A 9 -26.31 -11.12 19.01
C CYS A 9 -26.15 -11.00 20.55
N LEU A 10 -25.51 -11.97 21.17
CA LEU A 10 -25.31 -11.99 22.62
C LEU A 10 -24.35 -10.92 23.14
N HIS A 11 -23.31 -10.59 22.34
CA HIS A 11 -22.34 -9.56 22.66
C HIS A 11 -21.78 -8.94 21.39
N ARG A 12 -21.47 -7.65 21.45
CA ARG A 12 -20.85 -6.91 20.35
C ARG A 12 -19.66 -6.11 20.89
N TYR A 13 -18.47 -6.50 20.46
CA TYR A 13 -17.23 -5.76 20.74
C TYR A 13 -16.80 -5.04 19.47
N LEU A 14 -16.90 -3.73 19.47
CA LEU A 14 -16.61 -2.89 18.32
C LEU A 14 -15.22 -2.26 18.49
N ILE A 15 -14.67 -1.71 17.40
CA ILE A 15 -13.36 -1.04 17.42
C ILE A 15 -13.32 0.13 18.42
N LYS A 16 -14.43 0.85 18.61
CA LYS A 16 -14.55 1.90 19.64
C LYS A 16 -14.37 1.35 21.07
N ASP A 17 -14.85 0.14 21.30
CA ASP A 17 -14.75 -0.53 22.61
C ASP A 17 -13.29 -0.99 22.82
N ALA A 18 -12.67 -1.52 21.77
CA ALA A 18 -11.26 -1.90 21.79
C ALA A 18 -10.31 -0.72 21.99
N ILE A 19 -10.65 0.47 21.46
CA ILE A 19 -9.89 1.70 21.69
C ILE A 19 -10.10 2.19 23.12
N ALA A 20 -11.33 2.12 23.65
CA ALA A 20 -11.64 2.51 25.03
C ALA A 20 -10.94 1.61 26.05
N ASP A 21 -10.78 0.33 25.74
CA ASP A 21 -10.06 -0.67 26.54
C ASP A 21 -8.52 -0.63 26.33
N GLU A 22 -8.01 0.32 25.54
CA GLU A 22 -6.58 0.46 25.17
C GLU A 22 -5.97 -0.75 24.46
N ASN A 23 -6.81 -1.64 23.93
CA ASN A 23 -6.38 -2.82 23.13
C ASN A 23 -6.00 -2.44 21.70
N VAL A 24 -6.51 -1.30 21.19
CA VAL A 24 -6.21 -0.76 19.86
C VAL A 24 -5.92 0.73 20.00
N LEU A 25 -4.90 1.21 19.29
CA LEU A 25 -4.61 2.65 19.23
C LEU A 25 -5.74 3.39 18.51
N GLY A 26 -6.04 4.59 18.99
CA GLY A 26 -6.93 5.50 18.30
C GLY A 26 -6.40 5.91 16.93
N PHE A 27 -7.27 6.16 15.97
CA PHE A 27 -6.90 6.63 14.63
C PHE A 27 -7.78 7.80 14.22
N LEU A 28 -7.24 8.66 13.35
CA LEU A 28 -7.95 9.78 12.74
C LEU A 28 -8.23 9.43 11.26
N VAL A 29 -9.46 9.68 10.82
CA VAL A 29 -9.84 9.59 9.41
C VAL A 29 -10.05 10.98 8.85
N GLU A 30 -9.27 11.37 7.87
CA GLU A 30 -9.40 12.63 7.15
C GLU A 30 -9.94 12.36 5.74
N TYR A 31 -10.97 13.10 5.32
CA TYR A 31 -11.57 12.98 3.99
C TYR A 31 -11.21 14.20 3.15
N TYR A 32 -10.61 13.94 2.00
CA TYR A 32 -10.29 14.98 1.03
C TYR A 32 -11.20 14.84 -0.19
N LYS A 33 -12.04 15.85 -0.40
CA LYS A 33 -12.97 15.89 -1.53
C LYS A 33 -12.41 16.75 -2.65
N GLY A 34 -12.47 16.22 -3.89
CA GLY A 34 -12.27 17.02 -5.11
C GLY A 34 -13.43 18.00 -5.33
N LYS A 35 -13.23 18.97 -6.23
CA LYS A 35 -14.23 20.01 -6.52
C LYS A 35 -15.48 19.49 -7.24
N ASP A 36 -15.41 18.34 -7.90
CA ASP A 36 -16.53 17.73 -8.64
C ASP A 36 -16.51 16.21 -8.47
N GLU A 37 -17.64 15.64 -8.01
CA GLU A 37 -17.80 14.21 -7.74
C GLU A 37 -18.67 13.50 -8.80
N SER A 38 -19.25 14.21 -9.77
CA SER A 38 -20.06 13.62 -10.83
C SER A 38 -19.18 13.10 -11.97
N GLY A 39 -19.15 11.78 -12.16
CA GLY A 39 -18.40 11.15 -13.27
C GLY A 39 -16.88 11.10 -13.09
N ILE A 40 -16.43 10.77 -11.87
CA ILE A 40 -14.98 10.71 -11.54
C ILE A 40 -14.28 9.69 -12.44
N ASP A 41 -13.38 10.16 -13.29
CA ASP A 41 -12.36 9.32 -13.91
C ASP A 41 -11.18 9.16 -12.95
N TYR A 42 -11.08 7.99 -12.32
CA TYR A 42 -10.01 7.66 -11.38
C TYR A 42 -8.63 7.56 -12.05
N MET A 43 -8.58 7.35 -13.36
CA MET A 43 -7.34 7.29 -14.16
C MET A 43 -6.95 8.64 -14.75
N ASN A 44 -7.69 9.71 -14.46
CA ASN A 44 -7.34 11.05 -14.90
C ASN A 44 -5.97 11.49 -14.34
N GLU A 45 -5.01 11.71 -15.23
CA GLU A 45 -3.62 11.99 -14.85
C GLU A 45 -3.48 13.28 -14.02
N ALA A 46 -4.25 14.33 -14.35
CA ALA A 46 -4.20 15.59 -13.61
C ALA A 46 -4.66 15.38 -12.16
N ARG A 47 -5.73 14.63 -11.95
CA ARG A 47 -6.22 14.24 -10.63
C ARG A 47 -5.20 13.40 -9.87
N MET A 48 -4.61 12.40 -10.53
CA MET A 48 -3.57 11.56 -9.91
C MET A 48 -2.35 12.37 -9.50
N LYS A 49 -1.92 13.34 -10.32
CA LYS A 49 -0.83 14.28 -9.99
C LYS A 49 -1.17 15.17 -8.79
N GLU A 50 -2.41 15.64 -8.68
CA GLU A 50 -2.86 16.40 -7.51
C GLU A 50 -2.81 15.56 -6.23
N ILE A 51 -3.30 14.32 -6.27
CA ILE A 51 -3.24 13.38 -5.13
C ILE A 51 -1.78 13.10 -4.74
N ALA A 52 -0.92 12.80 -5.70
CA ALA A 52 0.50 12.54 -5.42
C ALA A 52 1.19 13.77 -4.79
N ARG A 53 0.93 14.99 -5.29
CA ARG A 53 1.43 16.22 -4.69
C ARG A 53 0.89 16.44 -3.29
N PHE A 54 -0.40 16.17 -3.07
CA PHE A 54 -1.01 16.25 -1.74
C PHE A 54 -0.31 15.31 -0.75
N ILE A 55 -0.11 14.05 -1.12
CA ILE A 55 0.62 13.07 -0.31
C ILE A 55 2.02 13.60 0.03
N LEU A 56 2.79 14.03 -0.96
CA LEU A 56 4.16 14.51 -0.76
C LEU A 56 4.23 15.78 0.11
N THR A 57 3.28 16.72 -0.07
CA THR A 57 3.24 17.96 0.70
C THR A 57 2.94 17.71 2.18
N ASN A 58 2.08 16.73 2.47
CA ASN A 58 1.67 16.42 3.83
C ASN A 58 2.50 15.29 4.47
N PHE A 59 3.41 14.67 3.72
CA PHE A 59 4.12 13.48 4.15
C PHE A 59 4.82 13.64 5.51
N ASN A 60 5.62 14.69 5.65
CA ASN A 60 6.36 14.93 6.89
C ASN A 60 5.44 15.15 8.08
N LYS A 61 4.33 15.89 7.89
CA LYS A 61 3.34 16.09 8.94
C LYS A 61 2.70 14.77 9.37
N SER A 62 2.28 13.95 8.39
CA SER A 62 1.58 12.68 8.64
C SER A 62 2.51 11.63 9.26
N THR A 63 3.78 11.60 8.87
CA THR A 63 4.77 10.61 9.31
C THR A 63 5.68 11.09 10.44
N VAL A 64 5.37 12.26 11.05
CA VAL A 64 6.17 12.87 12.12
C VAL A 64 7.63 13.02 11.67
N ASP A 65 7.84 13.82 10.63
CA ASP A 65 9.16 14.09 10.02
C ASP A 65 9.95 12.83 9.63
N GLY A 66 9.22 11.78 9.16
CA GLY A 66 9.81 10.52 8.71
C GLY A 66 10.19 9.55 9.85
N GLU A 67 9.77 9.81 11.08
CA GLU A 67 9.87 8.82 12.16
C GLU A 67 9.08 7.56 11.84
N PHE A 68 7.91 7.76 11.24
CA PHE A 68 7.02 6.71 10.75
C PHE A 68 7.10 6.60 9.22
N ASN A 69 6.42 5.62 8.67
CA ASN A 69 6.24 5.45 7.24
C ASN A 69 4.76 5.42 6.87
N ALA A 70 4.50 5.45 5.57
CA ALA A 70 3.15 5.47 5.03
C ALA A 70 2.93 4.34 4.02
N LEU A 71 1.67 3.97 3.86
CA LEU A 71 1.20 3.03 2.86
C LEU A 71 0.16 3.73 1.98
N PHE A 72 0.23 3.54 0.68
CA PHE A 72 -0.76 4.04 -0.27
C PHE A 72 -1.48 2.85 -0.92
N ALA A 73 -2.73 2.64 -0.52
CA ALA A 73 -3.57 1.58 -1.04
C ALA A 73 -4.22 2.01 -2.36
N ILE A 74 -3.96 1.27 -3.42
CA ILE A 74 -4.39 1.58 -4.78
C ILE A 74 -5.31 0.48 -5.28
N GLN A 75 -6.33 0.86 -6.05
CA GLN A 75 -7.40 -0.03 -6.47
C GLN A 75 -6.96 -1.09 -7.48
N SER A 76 -6.03 -0.74 -8.39
CA SER A 76 -5.61 -1.66 -9.47
C SER A 76 -4.14 -1.49 -9.82
N VAL A 77 -3.56 -2.53 -10.43
CA VAL A 77 -2.15 -2.52 -10.86
C VAL A 77 -1.87 -1.44 -11.91
N PRO A 78 -2.69 -1.25 -12.97
CA PRO A 78 -2.47 -0.15 -13.92
C PRO A 78 -2.43 1.22 -13.24
N MET A 79 -3.32 1.46 -12.28
CA MET A 79 -3.34 2.70 -11.49
C MET A 79 -2.07 2.83 -10.63
N LEU A 80 -1.60 1.75 -10.02
CA LEU A 80 -0.36 1.76 -9.24
C LEU A 80 0.83 2.12 -10.12
N LEU A 81 0.96 1.52 -11.30
CA LEU A 81 2.03 1.80 -12.24
C LEU A 81 2.03 3.28 -12.68
N GLN A 82 0.85 3.85 -12.93
CA GLN A 82 0.73 5.26 -13.27
C GLN A 82 1.09 6.17 -12.10
N TYR A 83 0.64 5.88 -10.87
CA TYR A 83 1.06 6.61 -9.68
C TYR A 83 2.57 6.50 -9.46
N TYR A 84 3.15 5.32 -9.65
CA TYR A 84 4.59 5.13 -9.51
C TYR A 84 5.38 6.03 -10.48
N LYS A 85 4.97 6.11 -11.76
CA LYS A 85 5.54 7.02 -12.76
C LYS A 85 5.41 8.48 -12.32
N ILE A 86 4.22 8.89 -11.88
CA ILE A 86 3.95 10.25 -11.39
C ILE A 86 4.87 10.60 -10.20
N PHE A 87 5.02 9.71 -9.23
CA PHE A 87 5.92 9.95 -8.11
C PHE A 87 7.38 10.07 -8.56
N LYS A 88 7.82 9.27 -9.53
CA LYS A 88 9.16 9.37 -10.10
C LYS A 88 9.37 10.71 -10.82
N GLU A 89 8.37 11.18 -11.59
CA GLU A 89 8.41 12.51 -12.24
C GLU A 89 8.50 13.66 -11.23
N LEU A 90 7.78 13.56 -10.11
CA LEU A 90 7.82 14.54 -9.03
C LEU A 90 9.14 14.53 -8.25
N ASN A 91 9.96 13.50 -8.45
CA ASN A 91 11.29 13.31 -7.86
C ASN A 91 11.34 13.65 -6.34
N PRO A 92 10.57 13.00 -5.50
CA PRO A 92 10.52 13.30 -4.08
C PRO A 92 11.82 12.88 -3.38
N LYS A 93 12.10 13.52 -2.25
CA LYS A 93 13.24 13.14 -1.39
C LYS A 93 13.00 11.86 -0.59
N ILE A 94 11.75 11.36 -0.54
CA ILE A 94 11.36 10.15 0.17
C ILE A 94 11.61 8.90 -0.68
N LYS A 95 11.90 7.78 -0.03
CA LYS A 95 12.12 6.49 -0.66
C LYS A 95 10.80 5.79 -0.89
N ILE A 96 10.49 5.50 -2.14
CA ILE A 96 9.22 4.91 -2.56
C ILE A 96 9.46 3.51 -3.11
N GLY A 97 8.68 2.55 -2.63
CA GLY A 97 8.59 1.21 -3.18
C GLY A 97 7.18 0.90 -3.66
N ALA A 98 7.04 -0.16 -4.44
CA ALA A 98 5.73 -0.65 -4.84
C ALA A 98 5.69 -2.17 -4.86
N VAL A 99 4.57 -2.75 -4.46
CA VAL A 99 4.37 -4.20 -4.47
C VAL A 99 2.94 -4.54 -4.86
N PHE A 100 2.81 -5.53 -5.70
CA PHE A 100 1.52 -6.08 -6.15
C PHE A 100 1.70 -7.53 -6.59
N THR A 101 0.60 -8.27 -6.60
CA THR A 101 0.57 -9.65 -7.11
C THR A 101 0.47 -9.63 -8.63
N TYR A 102 1.25 -10.48 -9.30
CA TYR A 102 1.16 -10.73 -10.74
C TYR A 102 1.07 -12.24 -11.02
N ALA A 103 0.69 -12.64 -12.23
CA ALA A 103 0.32 -14.03 -12.56
C ALA A 103 1.38 -15.09 -12.21
N ALA A 104 2.66 -14.74 -12.25
CA ALA A 104 3.75 -15.68 -11.94
C ALA A 104 3.98 -15.89 -10.42
N ASN A 105 3.49 -14.99 -9.56
CA ASN A 105 3.66 -15.07 -8.10
C ASN A 105 2.34 -15.27 -7.33
N SER A 106 1.21 -15.42 -8.04
CA SER A 106 -0.05 -15.80 -7.43
C SER A 106 -0.02 -17.28 -7.02
N SER A 107 -0.31 -17.58 -5.77
CA SER A 107 -0.50 -18.95 -5.31
C SER A 107 -1.88 -19.47 -5.72
N GLN A 108 -2.02 -20.79 -5.88
CA GLN A 108 -3.34 -21.41 -6.17
C GLN A 108 -4.38 -21.14 -5.06
N ASP A 109 -3.93 -20.87 -3.85
CA ASP A 109 -4.81 -20.55 -2.71
C ASP A 109 -5.41 -19.13 -2.83
N ASP A 110 -4.74 -18.20 -3.50
CA ASP A 110 -5.21 -16.84 -3.73
C ASP A 110 -6.39 -16.79 -4.72
N GLU A 111 -6.48 -17.76 -5.65
CA GLU A 111 -7.59 -17.88 -6.59
C GLU A 111 -8.91 -18.30 -5.89
N GLN A 112 -8.83 -19.07 -4.80
CA GLN A 112 -10.01 -19.56 -4.07
C GLN A 112 -10.60 -18.50 -3.13
N THR A 113 -9.83 -17.51 -2.70
CA THR A 113 -10.29 -16.47 -1.78
C THR A 113 -11.00 -15.30 -2.46
N GLY A 114 -11.10 -15.29 -3.79
CA GLY A 114 -11.77 -14.22 -4.56
C GLY A 114 -11.06 -12.87 -4.54
N MET A 115 -9.92 -12.76 -3.87
CA MET A 115 -9.15 -11.51 -3.79
C MET A 115 -8.49 -11.12 -5.11
N ASN A 116 -8.28 -12.09 -6.02
CA ASN A 116 -7.61 -11.86 -7.30
C ASN A 116 -8.56 -11.72 -8.51
N GLN A 117 -9.87 -11.91 -8.36
CA GLN A 117 -10.80 -11.90 -9.51
C GLN A 117 -10.93 -10.54 -10.24
N GLY A 118 -10.49 -9.44 -9.63
CA GLY A 118 -10.48 -8.11 -10.25
C GLY A 118 -9.18 -7.75 -10.98
N TYR A 119 -8.09 -8.50 -10.74
CA TYR A 119 -6.74 -8.13 -11.21
C TYR A 119 -6.19 -9.07 -12.30
N ALA A 120 -6.81 -10.23 -12.47
CA ALA A 120 -6.34 -11.27 -13.41
C ALA A 120 -6.41 -10.87 -14.89
N ASN A 121 -7.15 -9.81 -15.26
CA ASN A 121 -7.26 -9.33 -16.63
C ASN A 121 -6.22 -8.29 -17.04
N ASP A 122 -5.51 -7.71 -16.07
CA ASP A 122 -4.46 -6.76 -16.35
C ASP A 122 -3.15 -7.53 -16.54
N LYS A 123 -2.77 -7.77 -17.80
CA LYS A 123 -1.47 -8.34 -18.16
C LYS A 123 -0.36 -7.35 -17.78
N VAL A 124 -0.11 -7.23 -16.49
CA VAL A 124 1.12 -6.59 -16.02
C VAL A 124 2.24 -7.53 -16.36
N THR A 125 3.09 -7.11 -17.24
CA THR A 125 4.24 -7.92 -17.63
C THR A 125 5.25 -7.97 -16.50
N ALA A 126 5.99 -9.05 -16.38
CA ALA A 126 7.13 -9.15 -15.46
C ALA A 126 8.12 -7.98 -15.67
N ASP A 127 8.16 -7.43 -16.88
CA ASP A 127 9.00 -6.30 -17.25
C ASP A 127 8.66 -5.02 -16.50
N GLU A 128 7.39 -4.70 -16.29
CA GLU A 128 6.98 -3.49 -15.54
C GLU A 128 7.35 -3.61 -14.05
N LEU A 129 7.18 -4.79 -13.47
CA LEU A 129 7.63 -5.05 -12.10
C LEU A 129 9.16 -4.99 -12.00
N GLN A 130 9.87 -5.53 -13.00
CA GLN A 130 11.33 -5.47 -13.03
C GLN A 130 11.86 -4.03 -13.09
N VAL A 131 11.19 -3.12 -13.78
CA VAL A 131 11.53 -1.69 -13.78
C VAL A 131 11.43 -1.11 -12.36
N ILE A 132 10.35 -1.41 -11.64
CA ILE A 132 10.17 -0.98 -10.25
C ILE A 132 11.26 -1.58 -9.35
N MET A 133 11.57 -2.86 -9.51
CA MET A 133 12.63 -3.53 -8.76
C MET A 133 14.02 -2.95 -9.07
N ASN A 134 14.29 -2.57 -10.30
CA ASN A 134 15.55 -1.93 -10.66
C ASN A 134 15.72 -0.58 -9.96
N ASP A 135 14.66 0.23 -9.91
CA ASP A 135 14.66 1.49 -9.16
C ASP A 135 14.87 1.27 -7.66
N TYR A 136 14.24 0.25 -7.11
CA TYR A 136 14.42 -0.15 -5.73
C TYR A 136 15.85 -0.61 -5.46
N ASN A 137 16.40 -1.46 -6.33
CA ASN A 137 17.77 -1.93 -6.27
C ASN A 137 18.78 -0.76 -6.27
N ASN A 138 18.56 0.21 -7.15
CA ASN A 138 19.40 1.42 -7.21
C ASN A 138 19.31 2.25 -5.92
N THR A 139 18.12 2.32 -5.32
CA THR A 139 17.90 3.10 -4.09
C THR A 139 18.55 2.45 -2.86
N PHE A 140 18.49 1.12 -2.77
CA PHE A 140 18.88 0.40 -1.57
C PHE A 140 20.15 -0.47 -1.74
N GLY A 141 20.79 -0.45 -2.90
CA GLY A 141 21.98 -1.27 -3.17
C GLY A 141 21.71 -2.77 -3.19
N THR A 142 20.53 -3.17 -3.65
CA THR A 142 20.10 -4.58 -3.75
C THR A 142 20.15 -5.08 -5.20
N SER A 143 19.79 -6.35 -5.44
CA SER A 143 19.83 -6.97 -6.78
C SER A 143 18.65 -7.92 -7.01
N PHE A 144 17.44 -7.46 -6.66
CA PHE A 144 16.23 -8.25 -6.85
C PHE A 144 15.81 -8.31 -8.31
N THR A 145 15.24 -9.45 -8.68
CA THR A 145 14.64 -9.72 -9.98
C THR A 145 13.27 -10.37 -9.78
N THR A 146 12.48 -10.45 -10.84
CA THR A 146 11.17 -11.13 -10.79
C THR A 146 11.30 -12.60 -10.41
N ASP A 147 12.44 -13.25 -10.69
CA ASP A 147 12.69 -14.65 -10.31
C ASP A 147 12.84 -14.83 -8.78
N ASN A 148 13.23 -13.79 -8.07
CA ASN A 148 13.37 -13.81 -6.60
C ASN A 148 12.42 -12.85 -5.89
N PHE A 149 11.19 -12.72 -6.40
CA PHE A 149 10.16 -11.83 -5.87
C PHE A 149 9.93 -11.99 -4.36
N SER A 150 9.98 -13.22 -3.84
CA SER A 150 9.83 -13.45 -2.39
C SER A 150 10.88 -12.70 -1.57
N ALA A 151 12.14 -12.69 -2.03
CA ALA A 151 13.21 -11.97 -1.35
C ALA A 151 13.01 -10.44 -1.41
N TYR A 152 12.51 -9.92 -2.53
CA TYR A 152 12.11 -8.51 -2.66
C TYR A 152 10.99 -8.15 -1.68
N TYR A 153 9.95 -8.98 -1.61
CA TYR A 153 8.84 -8.81 -0.67
C TYR A 153 9.29 -8.82 0.78
N ASP A 154 10.18 -9.75 1.15
CA ASP A 154 10.73 -9.85 2.49
C ASP A 154 11.58 -8.63 2.86
N ASP A 155 12.39 -8.10 1.92
CA ASP A 155 13.18 -6.89 2.14
C ASP A 155 12.29 -5.66 2.35
N ILE A 156 11.23 -5.48 1.53
CA ILE A 156 10.22 -4.45 1.75
C ILE A 156 9.61 -4.56 3.15
N ASN A 157 9.20 -5.78 3.54
CA ASN A 157 8.61 -6.03 4.84
C ASN A 157 9.55 -5.62 6.00
N LEU A 158 10.83 -5.94 5.90
CA LEU A 158 11.83 -5.56 6.89
C LEU A 158 12.02 -4.03 6.97
N ARG A 159 12.08 -3.33 5.82
CA ARG A 159 12.23 -1.87 5.75
C ARG A 159 11.00 -1.13 6.26
N MET A 160 9.80 -1.61 5.92
CA MET A 160 8.54 -1.05 6.44
C MET A 160 8.42 -1.21 7.96
N LYS A 161 8.92 -2.31 8.51
CA LYS A 161 8.94 -2.54 9.97
C LYS A 161 10.08 -1.81 10.68
N LYS A 162 11.04 -1.24 9.95
CA LYS A 162 12.26 -0.59 10.51
C LYS A 162 12.95 -1.46 11.56
N LYS A 163 13.00 -2.78 11.34
CA LYS A 163 13.47 -3.75 12.35
C LYS A 163 14.97 -3.80 12.51
N LYS A 164 15.76 -3.42 11.50
CA LYS A 164 17.22 -3.45 11.53
C LYS A 164 17.78 -2.03 11.62
N LYS A 165 18.63 -1.77 12.62
CA LYS A 165 19.25 -0.45 12.85
C LYS A 165 20.08 0.04 11.67
N ASP A 166 20.70 -0.87 10.93
CA ASP A 166 21.62 -0.56 9.82
C ASP A 166 20.94 -0.62 8.44
N MET A 167 19.62 -0.84 8.41
CA MET A 167 18.85 -0.92 7.18
C MET A 167 18.10 0.40 6.94
N GLU A 168 18.36 1.05 5.82
CA GLU A 168 17.61 2.23 5.42
C GLU A 168 16.11 1.92 5.30
N PRO A 169 15.23 2.71 5.94
CA PRO A 169 13.81 2.48 5.88
C PRO A 169 13.23 2.80 4.49
N LEU A 170 12.10 2.20 4.19
CA LEU A 170 11.21 2.62 3.11
C LEU A 170 10.19 3.60 3.69
N ASP A 171 9.99 4.74 3.01
CA ASP A 171 9.15 5.82 3.52
C ASP A 171 7.70 5.66 3.09
N LEU A 172 7.47 5.41 1.80
CA LEU A 172 6.14 5.22 1.21
C LEU A 172 6.08 3.92 0.40
N LEU A 173 5.12 3.06 0.71
CA LEU A 173 4.87 1.83 -0.04
C LEU A 173 3.53 1.92 -0.78
N LEU A 174 3.56 1.79 -2.11
CA LEU A 174 2.38 1.66 -2.96
C LEU A 174 1.98 0.19 -3.04
N VAL A 175 0.70 -0.11 -2.81
CA VAL A 175 0.21 -1.50 -2.77
C VAL A 175 -1.11 -1.68 -3.50
N VAL A 176 -1.30 -2.87 -4.06
CA VAL A 176 -2.61 -3.36 -4.53
C VAL A 176 -2.92 -4.65 -3.80
N GLY A 177 -3.94 -4.63 -2.93
CA GLY A 177 -4.43 -5.80 -2.19
C GLY A 177 -3.48 -6.41 -1.15
N MET A 178 -2.23 -5.97 -1.10
CA MET A 178 -1.20 -6.52 -0.19
C MET A 178 -0.98 -5.59 1.00
N PHE A 179 -0.49 -6.13 2.13
CA PHE A 179 -0.19 -5.37 3.36
C PHE A 179 -1.37 -4.64 4.03
N LEU A 180 -2.60 -4.82 3.55
CA LEU A 180 -3.77 -4.12 4.11
C LEU A 180 -4.35 -4.83 5.34
N THR A 181 -4.14 -6.13 5.46
CA THR A 181 -4.62 -6.94 6.59
C THR A 181 -3.49 -7.77 7.17
N GLY A 182 -3.45 -7.89 8.50
CA GLY A 182 -2.46 -8.74 9.19
C GLY A 182 -1.01 -8.24 9.15
N PHE A 183 -0.78 -7.01 8.68
CA PHE A 183 0.56 -6.44 8.62
C PHE A 183 0.92 -5.73 9.93
N ASP A 184 1.64 -6.42 10.80
CA ASP A 184 2.16 -5.85 12.04
C ASP A 184 3.41 -5.01 11.78
N ALA A 185 3.24 -3.69 11.67
CA ALA A 185 4.33 -2.73 11.48
C ALA A 185 4.14 -1.52 12.40
N LYS A 186 4.81 -1.53 13.55
CA LYS A 186 4.74 -0.46 14.57
C LYS A 186 5.19 0.92 14.06
N LYS A 187 5.91 0.96 12.95
CA LYS A 187 6.38 2.21 12.31
C LYS A 187 5.51 2.66 11.15
N LEU A 188 4.46 1.94 10.82
CA LEU A 188 3.45 2.37 9.86
C LEU A 188 2.31 3.08 10.61
N ASN A 189 2.18 4.39 10.40
CA ASN A 189 1.15 5.20 11.07
C ASN A 189 0.17 5.87 10.10
N THR A 190 0.49 5.89 8.81
CA THR A 190 -0.31 6.62 7.81
C THR A 190 -0.74 5.69 6.68
N LEU A 191 -2.03 5.73 6.34
CA LEU A 191 -2.62 5.03 5.20
C LEU A 191 -3.35 6.05 4.32
N TYR A 192 -2.97 6.09 3.05
CA TYR A 192 -3.64 6.87 2.01
C TYR A 192 -4.52 5.99 1.13
#